data_869ae5870a50c05478761ba91890b1f3
#
_entry.id   869ae5870a50c05478761ba91890b1f3
#
_cell.length_a   1.000
_cell.length_b   1.000
_cell.length_c   1.000
_cell.angle_alpha   90.00
_cell.angle_beta   90.00
_cell.angle_gamma   90.00
#
_symmetry.space_group_name_H-M   'P 1'
#
loop_
_entity.id
_entity.type
_entity.pdbx_description
1 polymer ?
#
loop_
_entity_poly.entity_id
_entity_poly.type
_entity_poly.pdbx_seq_one_letter_code
_entity_poly.pdbx_strand_id
1 'polypeptide(L)'
;MLLRIVFVNNLVFGVLPFGGFVAPSLANSLLLLQLRAVFMLPLMVLLAPKLHATTWMNLKQLLYPQKRPLLIKSFISSFALFLSLALLFIALAKIPAGVATVLFFIHPAITAILAWRIFGDRPTWLRWVVLTIIFTGSFLVAPSLTTTADSDTLIGVGAALGAGVAYAIQGILAQICFREIHPVPFTVISCTVILVFSSISLLLVNIDVADLQLILWIVSLIAALLTLTGQLLYNFGIHLANAAIASIVAISNPTSTAILAWVIIQEALQGRQILGVILVALGVGLLSQEKSHKTKDSN
;
A
#
# COMPACT_ATOMS: atom_id res chain seq x y z
N MET A 1 -4.76 -4.37 9.18
CA MET A 1 -5.34 -5.33 10.14
C MET A 1 -4.29 -6.26 10.76
N LEU A 2 -3.53 -7.06 10.00
CA LEU A 2 -2.52 -7.98 10.56
C LEU A 2 -1.51 -7.31 11.50
N LEU A 3 -1.00 -6.12 11.15
CA LEU A 3 -0.10 -5.36 12.02
C LEU A 3 -0.76 -5.01 13.38
N ARG A 4 -2.06 -4.70 13.39
CA ARG A 4 -2.78 -4.42 14.62
C ARG A 4 -2.87 -5.66 15.52
N ILE A 5 -3.09 -6.84 14.93
CA ILE A 5 -3.09 -8.11 15.67
C ILE A 5 -1.71 -8.40 16.25
N VAL A 6 -0.63 -8.12 15.53
CA VAL A 6 0.74 -8.36 16.03
C VAL A 6 1.07 -7.47 17.22
N PHE A 7 0.62 -6.20 17.21
CA PHE A 7 0.95 -5.22 18.26
C PHE A 7 -0.03 -5.21 19.44
N VAL A 8 -1.27 -5.64 19.23
CA VAL A 8 -2.32 -5.57 20.25
C VAL A 8 -2.98 -6.94 20.41
N ASN A 9 -3.13 -7.37 21.67
CA ASN A 9 -3.89 -8.59 21.97
C ASN A 9 -5.37 -8.36 21.69
N ASN A 10 -5.98 -9.18 20.84
CA ASN A 10 -7.38 -9.10 20.47
C ASN A 10 -8.04 -10.48 20.57
N LEU A 11 -9.35 -10.49 20.82
CA LEU A 11 -10.14 -11.71 20.72
C LEU A 11 -10.51 -11.94 19.24
N VAL A 12 -9.89 -12.93 18.62
CA VAL A 12 -10.19 -13.34 17.24
C VAL A 12 -11.45 -14.23 17.28
N PHE A 13 -12.47 -13.84 16.49
CA PHE A 13 -13.81 -14.45 16.49
C PHE A 13 -14.48 -14.50 17.87
N GLY A 14 -14.07 -13.61 18.80
CA GLY A 14 -14.62 -13.56 20.14
C GLY A 14 -14.23 -14.73 21.06
N VAL A 15 -13.38 -15.65 20.63
CA VAL A 15 -13.06 -16.90 21.34
C VAL A 15 -11.56 -17.04 21.67
N LEU A 16 -10.68 -16.68 20.74
CA LEU A 16 -9.25 -16.91 20.88
C LEU A 16 -8.49 -15.60 21.17
N PRO A 17 -7.86 -15.46 22.36
CA PRO A 17 -6.95 -14.35 22.60
C PRO A 17 -5.71 -14.53 21.69
N PHE A 18 -5.53 -13.66 20.71
CA PHE A 18 -4.42 -13.73 19.77
C PHE A 18 -3.88 -12.32 19.48
N GLY A 19 -2.58 -12.15 19.64
CA GLY A 19 -1.91 -10.87 19.37
C GLY A 19 -1.00 -10.38 20.48
N GLY A 20 -0.52 -9.13 20.35
CA GLY A 20 0.36 -8.52 21.35
C GLY A 20 1.75 -9.16 21.44
N PHE A 21 2.21 -9.75 20.34
CA PHE A 21 3.49 -10.49 20.32
C PHE A 21 4.72 -9.59 20.39
N VAL A 22 4.57 -8.32 19.98
CA VAL A 22 5.70 -7.37 19.90
C VAL A 22 5.18 -5.96 20.24
N ALA A 23 5.98 -5.21 21.02
CA ALA A 23 5.65 -3.82 21.35
C ALA A 23 5.61 -2.93 20.09
N PRO A 24 4.64 -1.99 19.99
CA PRO A 24 4.57 -1.06 18.87
C PRO A 24 5.75 -0.08 18.91
N SER A 25 6.79 -0.34 18.13
CA SER A 25 7.97 0.53 17.99
C SER A 25 8.39 0.64 16.53
N LEU A 26 9.18 1.67 16.20
CA LEU A 26 9.74 1.83 14.86
C LEU A 26 10.63 0.61 14.48
N ALA A 27 11.48 0.16 15.42
CA ALA A 27 12.35 -0.98 15.23
C ALA A 27 11.57 -2.25 14.87
N ASN A 28 10.53 -2.55 15.65
CA ASN A 28 9.67 -3.71 15.44
C ASN A 28 8.84 -3.61 14.15
N SER A 29 8.43 -2.40 13.77
CA SER A 29 7.74 -2.16 12.49
C SER A 29 8.65 -2.43 11.29
N LEU A 30 9.92 -1.98 11.35
CA LEU A 30 10.92 -2.25 10.32
C LEU A 30 11.31 -3.73 10.28
N LEU A 31 11.40 -4.38 11.44
CA LEU A 31 11.62 -5.82 11.53
C LEU A 31 10.50 -6.61 10.84
N LEU A 32 9.25 -6.27 11.09
CA LEU A 32 8.10 -6.90 10.43
C LEU A 32 8.09 -6.63 8.91
N LEU A 33 8.51 -5.44 8.49
CA LEU A 33 8.68 -5.12 7.07
C LEU A 33 9.74 -6.03 6.44
N GLN A 34 10.88 -6.21 7.11
CA GLN A 34 11.96 -7.06 6.65
C GLN A 34 11.55 -8.54 6.60
N LEU A 35 10.98 -9.08 7.69
CA LEU A 35 10.51 -10.47 7.73
C LEU A 35 9.52 -10.76 6.60
N ARG A 36 8.61 -9.83 6.35
CA ARG A 36 7.67 -9.92 5.22
C ARG A 36 8.41 -9.90 3.88
N ALA A 37 9.40 -9.01 3.69
CA ALA A 37 10.16 -8.90 2.45
C ALA A 37 10.99 -10.17 2.16
N VAL A 38 11.54 -10.81 3.20
CA VAL A 38 12.27 -12.09 3.12
C VAL A 38 11.40 -13.19 2.53
N PHE A 39 10.11 -13.24 2.86
CA PHE A 39 9.18 -14.20 2.28
C PHE A 39 8.64 -13.77 0.91
N MET A 40 8.40 -12.47 0.70
CA MET A 40 7.83 -11.96 -0.54
C MET A 40 8.71 -12.26 -1.75
N LEU A 41 10.03 -12.09 -1.65
CA LEU A 41 10.93 -12.32 -2.78
C LEU A 41 10.96 -13.79 -3.22
N PRO A 42 11.20 -14.81 -2.36
CA PRO A 42 11.15 -16.21 -2.77
C PRO A 42 9.78 -16.62 -3.34
N LEU A 43 8.70 -16.18 -2.70
CA LEU A 43 7.34 -16.46 -3.20
C LEU A 43 7.15 -15.87 -4.60
N MET A 44 7.60 -14.62 -4.83
CA MET A 44 7.51 -14.00 -6.14
C MET A 44 8.38 -14.70 -7.18
N VAL A 45 9.59 -15.12 -6.82
CA VAL A 45 10.50 -15.88 -7.68
C VAL A 45 9.87 -17.21 -8.13
N LEU A 46 9.18 -17.90 -7.23
CA LEU A 46 8.49 -19.16 -7.52
C LEU A 46 7.22 -18.97 -8.35
N LEU A 47 6.48 -17.87 -8.12
CA LEU A 47 5.23 -17.58 -8.84
C LEU A 47 5.48 -16.93 -10.21
N ALA A 48 6.56 -16.18 -10.38
CA ALA A 48 6.85 -15.40 -11.57
C ALA A 48 6.80 -16.22 -12.87
N PRO A 49 7.43 -17.39 -13.00
CA PRO A 49 7.37 -18.17 -14.24
C PRO A 49 5.97 -18.75 -14.52
N LYS A 50 5.17 -18.97 -13.47
CA LYS A 50 3.77 -19.47 -13.62
C LYS A 50 2.83 -18.36 -14.08
N LEU A 51 3.06 -17.13 -13.62
CA LEU A 51 2.24 -15.95 -13.97
C LEU A 51 2.66 -15.34 -15.32
N HIS A 52 3.94 -15.42 -15.66
CA HIS A 52 4.49 -14.88 -16.91
C HIS A 52 5.76 -15.64 -17.30
N ALA A 53 5.63 -16.58 -18.23
CA ALA A 53 6.70 -17.54 -18.58
C ALA A 53 8.03 -16.86 -19.00
N THR A 54 7.95 -15.68 -19.63
CA THR A 54 9.13 -14.96 -20.12
C THR A 54 9.75 -14.00 -19.08
N THR A 55 9.33 -14.07 -17.81
CA THR A 55 9.78 -13.15 -16.74
C THR A 55 11.30 -13.04 -16.67
N TRP A 56 11.99 -14.17 -16.60
CA TRP A 56 13.46 -14.19 -16.46
C TRP A 56 14.18 -13.66 -17.70
N MET A 57 13.62 -13.91 -18.88
CA MET A 57 14.13 -13.37 -20.13
C MET A 57 13.97 -11.85 -20.16
N ASN A 58 12.81 -11.34 -19.77
CA ASN A 58 12.53 -9.91 -19.68
C ASN A 58 13.47 -9.21 -18.67
N LEU A 59 13.70 -9.82 -17.49
CA LEU A 59 14.64 -9.29 -16.50
C LEU A 59 16.09 -9.25 -17.04
N LYS A 60 16.54 -10.30 -17.74
CA LYS A 60 17.86 -10.31 -18.39
C LYS A 60 17.97 -9.21 -19.45
N GLN A 61 16.93 -8.98 -20.25
CA GLN A 61 16.90 -7.94 -21.27
C GLN A 61 17.02 -6.53 -20.67
N LEU A 62 16.54 -6.28 -19.46
CA LEU A 62 16.68 -4.99 -18.79
C LEU A 62 18.15 -4.64 -18.45
N LEU A 63 19.03 -5.63 -18.39
CA LEU A 63 20.46 -5.42 -18.14
C LEU A 63 21.21 -4.93 -19.39
N TYR A 64 20.63 -5.05 -20.60
CA TYR A 64 21.25 -4.52 -21.81
C TYR A 64 21.27 -2.99 -21.83
N PRO A 65 22.32 -2.37 -22.40
CA PRO A 65 22.50 -0.92 -22.40
C PRO A 65 21.29 -0.14 -22.93
N GLN A 66 20.60 -0.68 -23.94
CA GLN A 66 19.43 -0.04 -24.57
C GLN A 66 18.22 0.05 -23.64
N LYS A 67 18.08 -0.88 -22.66
CA LYS A 67 16.96 -0.93 -21.70
C LYS A 67 17.33 -0.44 -20.30
N ARG A 68 18.55 0.03 -20.09
CA ARG A 68 18.99 0.62 -18.80
C ARG A 68 18.07 1.74 -18.30
N PRO A 69 17.57 2.68 -19.13
CA PRO A 69 16.66 3.72 -18.65
C PRO A 69 15.36 3.14 -18.04
N LEU A 70 14.85 2.03 -18.59
CA LEU A 70 13.68 1.35 -18.06
C LEU A 70 13.99 0.65 -16.73
N LEU A 71 15.16 0.02 -16.61
CA LEU A 71 15.62 -0.56 -15.34
C LEU A 71 15.76 0.52 -14.25
N ILE A 72 16.35 1.67 -14.57
CA ILE A 72 16.50 2.79 -13.64
C ILE A 72 15.12 3.32 -13.21
N LYS A 73 14.17 3.51 -14.13
CA LYS A 73 12.80 3.93 -13.79
C LYS A 73 12.11 2.90 -12.89
N SER A 74 12.26 1.61 -13.17
CA SER A 74 11.70 0.52 -12.35
C SER A 74 12.33 0.50 -10.95
N PHE A 75 13.64 0.73 -10.85
CA PHE A 75 14.34 0.85 -9.57
C PHE A 75 13.87 2.06 -8.76
N ILE A 76 13.80 3.25 -9.39
CA ILE A 76 13.33 4.48 -8.72
C ILE A 76 11.88 4.32 -8.25
N SER A 77 11.01 3.71 -9.08
CA SER A 77 9.63 3.39 -8.69
C SER A 77 9.58 2.48 -7.47
N SER A 78 10.38 1.41 -7.48
CA SER A 78 10.43 0.45 -6.37
C SER A 78 11.05 1.05 -5.10
N PHE A 79 12.05 1.92 -5.25
CA PHE A 79 12.62 2.69 -4.14
C PHE A 79 11.59 3.68 -3.55
N ALA A 80 10.81 4.36 -4.40
CA ALA A 80 9.74 5.24 -3.94
C ALA A 80 8.66 4.45 -3.16
N LEU A 81 8.38 3.19 -3.55
CA LEU A 81 7.51 2.30 -2.79
C LEU A 81 8.09 1.98 -1.41
N PHE A 82 9.39 1.60 -1.35
CA PHE A 82 10.06 1.35 -0.08
C PHE A 82 10.05 2.61 0.81
N LEU A 83 10.40 3.77 0.24
CA LEU A 83 10.40 5.04 0.97
C LEU A 83 9.02 5.39 1.51
N SER A 84 7.97 5.18 0.72
CA SER A 84 6.58 5.34 1.16
C SER A 84 6.26 4.47 2.37
N LEU A 85 6.63 3.19 2.34
CA LEU A 85 6.40 2.27 3.46
C LEU A 85 7.19 2.69 4.69
N ALA A 86 8.48 3.03 4.54
CA ALA A 86 9.32 3.47 5.65
C ALA A 86 8.78 4.76 6.31
N LEU A 87 8.41 5.77 5.52
CA LEU A 87 7.80 7.00 6.01
C LEU A 87 6.45 6.75 6.70
N LEU A 88 5.64 5.84 6.17
CA LEU A 88 4.38 5.47 6.80
C LEU A 88 4.61 4.81 8.17
N PHE A 89 5.63 3.97 8.31
CA PHE A 89 5.97 3.39 9.61
C PHE A 89 6.51 4.43 10.61
N ILE A 90 7.29 5.41 10.12
CA ILE A 90 7.70 6.56 10.96
C ILE A 90 6.46 7.34 11.44
N ALA A 91 5.51 7.58 10.55
CA ALA A 91 4.26 8.25 10.91
C ALA A 91 3.48 7.47 11.98
N LEU A 92 3.30 6.16 11.77
CA LEU A 92 2.59 5.28 12.72
C LEU A 92 3.25 5.18 14.09
N ALA A 93 4.56 5.41 14.18
CA ALA A 93 5.28 5.46 15.45
C ALA A 93 5.09 6.80 16.21
N LYS A 94 4.67 7.87 15.52
CA LYS A 94 4.60 9.24 16.05
C LYS A 94 3.18 9.76 16.24
N ILE A 95 2.23 9.31 15.41
CA ILE A 95 0.84 9.76 15.42
C ILE A 95 -0.13 8.58 15.37
N PRO A 96 -1.37 8.74 15.84
CA PRO A 96 -2.38 7.69 15.79
C PRO A 96 -2.56 7.12 14.38
N ALA A 97 -2.67 5.80 14.28
CA ALA A 97 -2.72 5.09 13.01
C ALA A 97 -3.84 5.59 12.06
N GLY A 98 -4.99 5.99 12.62
CA GLY A 98 -6.09 6.56 11.84
C GLY A 98 -5.70 7.89 11.18
N VAL A 99 -4.99 8.77 11.91
CA VAL A 99 -4.48 10.05 11.39
C VAL A 99 -3.46 9.80 10.29
N ALA A 100 -2.45 8.95 10.57
CA ALA A 100 -1.40 8.60 9.60
C ALA A 100 -2.00 8.05 8.30
N THR A 101 -3.00 7.17 8.42
CA THR A 101 -3.67 6.56 7.27
C THR A 101 -4.44 7.57 6.45
N VAL A 102 -5.21 8.47 7.08
CA VAL A 102 -5.97 9.52 6.38
C VAL A 102 -5.02 10.46 5.62
N LEU A 103 -3.92 10.89 6.27
CA LEU A 103 -2.92 11.76 5.63
C LEU A 103 -2.21 11.04 4.47
N PHE A 104 -1.88 9.77 4.62
CA PHE A 104 -1.33 8.95 3.55
C PHE A 104 -2.26 8.90 2.33
N PHE A 105 -3.58 8.81 2.53
CA PHE A 105 -4.56 8.75 1.44
C PHE A 105 -4.74 10.05 0.64
N ILE A 106 -3.86 11.03 0.81
CA ILE A 106 -3.72 12.14 -0.15
C ILE A 106 -3.12 11.66 -1.49
N HIS A 107 -2.47 10.48 -1.51
CA HIS A 107 -1.77 9.97 -2.71
C HIS A 107 -2.64 9.87 -3.98
N PRO A 108 -3.95 9.54 -3.95
CA PRO A 108 -4.74 9.47 -5.18
C PRO A 108 -4.96 10.82 -5.83
N ALA A 109 -5.12 11.88 -5.01
CA ALA A 109 -5.22 13.24 -5.53
C ALA A 109 -3.91 13.66 -6.22
N ILE A 110 -2.76 13.38 -5.57
CA ILE A 110 -1.44 13.64 -6.15
C ILE A 110 -1.23 12.82 -7.41
N THR A 111 -1.60 11.52 -7.40
CA THR A 111 -1.49 10.64 -8.57
C THR A 111 -2.34 11.18 -9.74
N ALA A 112 -3.56 11.64 -9.48
CA ALA A 112 -4.42 12.23 -10.51
C ALA A 112 -3.82 13.50 -11.12
N ILE A 113 -3.26 14.39 -10.30
CA ILE A 113 -2.57 15.62 -10.74
C ILE A 113 -1.32 15.28 -11.57
N LEU A 114 -0.50 14.35 -11.09
CA LEU A 114 0.70 13.90 -11.81
C LEU A 114 0.35 13.22 -13.13
N ALA A 115 -0.67 12.36 -13.16
CA ALA A 115 -1.16 11.73 -14.38
C ALA A 115 -1.63 12.76 -15.40
N TRP A 116 -2.36 13.79 -14.95
CA TRP A 116 -2.75 14.89 -15.82
C TRP A 116 -1.53 15.63 -16.40
N ARG A 117 -0.55 15.96 -15.56
CA ARG A 117 0.64 16.70 -16.00
C ARG A 117 1.54 15.90 -16.94
N ILE A 118 1.69 14.60 -16.71
CA ILE A 118 2.65 13.74 -17.43
C ILE A 118 2.02 13.08 -18.66
N PHE A 119 0.77 12.61 -18.54
CA PHE A 119 0.09 11.87 -19.62
C PHE A 119 -0.99 12.69 -20.34
N GLY A 120 -1.33 13.88 -19.85
CA GLY A 120 -2.41 14.69 -20.40
C GLY A 120 -3.82 14.22 -20.00
N ASP A 121 -3.92 13.19 -19.16
CA ASP A 121 -5.18 12.60 -18.69
C ASP A 121 -5.90 13.56 -17.72
N ARG A 122 -6.69 14.48 -18.25
CA ARG A 122 -7.47 15.42 -17.42
C ARG A 122 -8.50 14.63 -16.61
N PRO A 123 -8.46 14.74 -15.26
CA PRO A 123 -9.48 14.11 -14.42
C PRO A 123 -10.86 14.70 -14.76
N THR A 124 -11.83 13.84 -14.98
CA THR A 124 -13.22 14.27 -15.17
C THR A 124 -13.77 14.87 -13.88
N TRP A 125 -14.80 15.73 -13.99
CA TRP A 125 -15.50 16.25 -12.82
C TRP A 125 -15.99 15.10 -11.91
N LEU A 126 -16.48 14.03 -12.51
CA LEU A 126 -16.94 12.85 -11.78
C LEU A 126 -15.81 12.23 -10.93
N ARG A 127 -14.57 12.17 -11.44
CA ARG A 127 -13.42 11.65 -10.65
C ARG A 127 -13.11 12.51 -9.44
N TRP A 128 -13.22 13.84 -9.56
CA TRP A 128 -13.04 14.73 -8.41
C TRP A 128 -14.14 14.54 -7.36
N VAL A 129 -15.40 14.42 -7.80
CA VAL A 129 -16.54 14.13 -6.89
C VAL A 129 -16.35 12.79 -6.20
N VAL A 130 -16.04 11.73 -6.95
CA VAL A 130 -15.76 10.39 -6.40
C VAL A 130 -14.60 10.43 -5.40
N LEU A 131 -13.52 11.12 -5.73
CA LEU A 131 -12.36 11.27 -4.86
C LEU A 131 -12.73 11.95 -3.55
N THR A 132 -13.55 13.01 -3.60
CA THR A 132 -14.04 13.72 -2.42
C THR A 132 -14.96 12.82 -1.58
N ILE A 133 -15.89 12.09 -2.20
CA ILE A 133 -16.79 11.17 -1.50
C ILE A 133 -15.99 10.07 -0.77
N ILE A 134 -15.05 9.42 -1.48
CA ILE A 134 -14.26 8.33 -0.91
C ILE A 134 -13.32 8.86 0.18
N PHE A 135 -12.71 10.03 -0.02
CA PHE A 135 -11.85 10.65 0.99
C PHE A 135 -12.62 10.99 2.26
N THR A 136 -13.81 11.61 2.11
CA THR A 136 -14.72 11.91 3.24
C THR A 136 -15.15 10.63 3.95
N GLY A 137 -15.54 9.60 3.21
CA GLY A 137 -15.89 8.30 3.78
C GLY A 137 -14.74 7.67 4.56
N SER A 138 -13.52 7.70 4.02
CA SER A 138 -12.32 7.19 4.68
C SER A 138 -11.99 7.98 5.96
N PHE A 139 -12.19 9.29 5.95
CA PHE A 139 -12.03 10.13 7.12
C PHE A 139 -13.04 9.78 8.22
N LEU A 140 -14.29 9.47 7.88
CA LEU A 140 -15.30 9.03 8.83
C LEU A 140 -15.02 7.66 9.42
N VAL A 141 -14.37 6.76 8.66
CA VAL A 141 -13.96 5.44 9.16
C VAL A 141 -12.78 5.56 10.15
N ALA A 142 -11.95 6.60 10.01
CA ALA A 142 -10.79 6.80 10.88
C ALA A 142 -11.20 7.00 12.35
N PRO A 143 -10.40 6.50 13.32
CA PRO A 143 -10.61 6.78 14.75
C PRO A 143 -10.58 8.29 15.04
N SER A 144 -11.12 8.69 16.21
CA SER A 144 -11.12 10.10 16.64
C SER A 144 -9.72 10.69 16.67
N LEU A 145 -9.59 11.87 16.06
CA LEU A 145 -8.34 12.60 15.98
C LEU A 145 -8.14 13.38 17.30
N THR A 146 -7.47 12.76 18.26
CA THR A 146 -6.97 13.45 19.46
C THR A 146 -5.45 13.57 19.33
N THR A 147 -4.96 14.72 18.89
CA THR A 147 -3.53 14.99 18.79
C THR A 147 -3.19 16.31 19.49
N THR A 148 -2.17 16.27 20.32
CA THR A 148 -1.48 17.49 20.81
C THR A 148 -0.46 17.91 19.77
N ALA A 149 -0.35 19.20 19.49
CA ALA A 149 0.61 19.73 18.53
C ALA A 149 2.00 19.85 19.20
N ASP A 150 2.75 18.77 19.24
CA ASP A 150 4.15 18.76 19.64
C ASP A 150 5.07 18.46 18.43
N SER A 151 6.39 18.51 18.64
CA SER A 151 7.39 18.27 17.59
C SER A 151 7.27 16.85 16.98
N ASP A 152 6.94 15.86 17.79
CA ASP A 152 6.75 14.47 17.36
C ASP A 152 5.53 14.32 16.45
N THR A 153 4.46 15.03 16.77
CA THR A 153 3.25 15.10 15.92
C THR A 153 3.56 15.71 14.56
N LEU A 154 4.33 16.80 14.50
CA LEU A 154 4.72 17.43 13.22
C LEU A 154 5.56 16.50 12.34
N ILE A 155 6.52 15.78 12.93
CA ILE A 155 7.32 14.77 12.23
C ILE A 155 6.41 13.66 11.68
N GLY A 156 5.47 13.16 12.48
CA GLY A 156 4.52 12.14 12.09
C GLY A 156 3.63 12.56 10.93
N VAL A 157 3.09 13.79 10.99
CA VAL A 157 2.27 14.37 9.91
C VAL A 157 3.10 14.53 8.63
N GLY A 158 4.29 15.09 8.72
CA GLY A 158 5.20 15.25 7.57
C GLY A 158 5.58 13.93 6.95
N ALA A 159 5.86 12.90 7.76
CA ALA A 159 6.15 11.55 7.30
C ALA A 159 4.95 10.90 6.60
N ALA A 160 3.72 11.04 7.14
CA ALA A 160 2.51 10.49 6.51
C ALA A 160 2.23 11.13 5.14
N LEU A 161 2.34 12.46 5.05
CA LEU A 161 2.18 13.18 3.77
C LEU A 161 3.30 12.79 2.78
N GLY A 162 4.55 12.73 3.24
CA GLY A 162 5.70 12.29 2.44
C GLY A 162 5.52 10.87 1.91
N ALA A 163 4.97 9.96 2.74
CA ALA A 163 4.61 8.61 2.33
C ALA A 163 3.59 8.62 1.17
N GLY A 164 2.55 9.46 1.27
CA GLY A 164 1.55 9.62 0.21
C GLY A 164 2.17 10.14 -1.10
N VAL A 165 3.04 11.15 -1.02
CA VAL A 165 3.76 11.67 -2.20
C VAL A 165 4.62 10.59 -2.85
N ALA A 166 5.42 9.87 -2.05
CA ALA A 166 6.28 8.79 -2.55
C ALA A 166 5.46 7.67 -3.22
N TYR A 167 4.30 7.31 -2.64
CA TYR A 167 3.41 6.32 -3.23
C TYR A 167 2.80 6.77 -4.55
N ALA A 168 2.42 8.05 -4.67
CA ALA A 168 1.94 8.62 -5.92
C ALA A 168 3.00 8.60 -7.02
N ILE A 169 4.25 8.96 -6.69
CA ILE A 169 5.40 8.89 -7.61
C ILE A 169 5.62 7.45 -8.06
N GLN A 170 5.59 6.50 -7.13
CA GLN A 170 5.71 5.08 -7.44
C GLN A 170 4.67 4.63 -8.47
N GLY A 171 3.39 4.97 -8.27
CA GLY A 171 2.30 4.59 -9.18
C GLY A 171 2.47 5.16 -10.58
N ILE A 172 2.88 6.42 -10.70
CA ILE A 172 3.14 7.07 -11.98
C ILE A 172 4.34 6.45 -12.72
N LEU A 173 5.43 6.21 -11.99
CA LEU A 173 6.62 5.57 -12.58
C LEU A 173 6.32 4.12 -12.99
N ALA A 174 5.54 3.39 -12.19
CA ALA A 174 5.06 2.06 -12.54
C ALA A 174 4.22 2.09 -13.83
N GLN A 175 3.31 3.04 -13.98
CA GLN A 175 2.52 3.21 -15.21
C GLN A 175 3.41 3.48 -16.43
N ILE A 176 4.47 4.27 -16.29
CA ILE A 176 5.44 4.50 -17.36
C ILE A 176 6.15 3.19 -17.72
N CYS A 177 6.60 2.43 -16.71
CA CYS A 177 7.29 1.18 -16.91
C CYS A 177 6.39 0.12 -17.56
N PHE A 178 5.10 0.06 -17.21
CA PHE A 178 4.15 -0.92 -17.75
C PHE A 178 3.80 -0.74 -19.23
N ARG A 179 4.30 0.30 -19.88
CA ARG A 179 4.23 0.43 -21.35
C ARG A 179 5.24 -0.50 -22.06
N GLU A 180 6.30 -0.92 -21.36
CA GLU A 180 7.42 -1.67 -21.94
C GLU A 180 7.73 -2.96 -21.18
N ILE A 181 7.31 -3.08 -19.91
CA ILE A 181 7.54 -4.24 -19.07
C ILE A 181 6.23 -4.75 -18.46
N HIS A 182 6.08 -6.07 -18.43
CA HIS A 182 4.92 -6.70 -17.79
C HIS A 182 4.95 -6.50 -16.24
N PRO A 183 3.78 -6.38 -15.57
CA PRO A 183 3.72 -6.22 -14.11
C PRO A 183 4.47 -7.27 -13.29
N VAL A 184 4.54 -8.51 -13.76
CA VAL A 184 5.20 -9.62 -13.04
C VAL A 184 6.71 -9.41 -12.89
N PRO A 185 7.53 -9.24 -13.95
CA PRO A 185 8.95 -8.91 -13.79
C PRO A 185 9.20 -7.61 -13.04
N PHE A 186 8.35 -6.59 -13.21
CA PHE A 186 8.43 -5.36 -12.41
C PHE A 186 8.25 -5.64 -10.91
N THR A 187 7.30 -6.50 -10.53
CA THR A 187 7.07 -6.87 -9.12
C THR A 187 8.27 -7.63 -8.54
N VAL A 188 8.98 -8.46 -9.33
CA VAL A 188 10.24 -9.08 -8.89
C VAL A 188 11.27 -8.02 -8.52
N ILE A 189 11.45 -6.99 -9.37
CA ILE A 189 12.35 -5.87 -9.08
C ILE A 189 11.93 -5.16 -7.79
N SER A 190 10.63 -4.89 -7.64
CA SER A 190 10.10 -4.21 -6.44
C SER A 190 10.35 -5.02 -5.16
N CYS A 191 10.11 -6.32 -5.17
CA CYS A 191 10.39 -7.19 -4.02
C CYS A 191 11.88 -7.21 -3.68
N THR A 192 12.76 -7.23 -4.69
CA THR A 192 14.22 -7.20 -4.49
C THR A 192 14.66 -5.88 -3.87
N VAL A 193 14.18 -4.75 -4.39
CA VAL A 193 14.51 -3.41 -3.88
C VAL A 193 14.00 -3.25 -2.45
N ILE A 194 12.76 -3.65 -2.15
CA ILE A 194 12.21 -3.60 -0.80
C ILE A 194 13.06 -4.45 0.16
N LEU A 195 13.43 -5.66 -0.22
CA LEU A 195 14.26 -6.54 0.61
C LEU A 195 15.62 -5.90 0.91
N VAL A 196 16.31 -5.38 -0.10
CA VAL A 196 17.63 -4.75 0.07
C VAL A 196 17.56 -3.53 0.98
N PHE A 197 16.65 -2.60 0.71
CA PHE A 197 16.56 -1.37 1.50
C PHE A 197 15.96 -1.60 2.90
N SER A 198 15.06 -2.55 3.09
CA SER A 198 14.61 -2.92 4.43
C SER A 198 15.73 -3.58 5.24
N SER A 199 16.60 -4.39 4.61
CA SER A 199 17.79 -4.92 5.28
C SER A 199 18.75 -3.82 5.70
N ILE A 200 19.00 -2.83 4.84
CA ILE A 200 19.84 -1.68 5.16
C ILE A 200 19.22 -0.87 6.31
N SER A 201 17.90 -0.63 6.29
CA SER A 201 17.22 0.12 7.35
C SER A 201 17.30 -0.56 8.71
N LEU A 202 17.34 -1.90 8.76
CA LEU A 202 17.55 -2.64 10.01
C LEU A 202 18.93 -2.46 10.60
N LEU A 203 19.98 -2.28 9.77
CA LEU A 203 21.34 -2.02 10.25
C LEU A 203 21.47 -0.67 10.97
N LEU A 204 20.51 0.24 10.75
CA LEU A 204 20.49 1.59 11.34
C LEU A 204 19.69 1.65 12.66
N VAL A 205 19.05 0.55 13.07
CA VAL A 205 18.17 0.50 14.24
C VAL A 205 18.60 -0.67 15.13
N ASN A 206 18.74 -0.41 16.45
CA ASN A 206 19.00 -1.47 17.41
C ASN A 206 17.75 -2.32 17.59
N ILE A 207 17.86 -3.62 17.31
CA ILE A 207 16.80 -4.60 17.44
C ILE A 207 17.18 -5.56 18.56
N ASP A 208 16.30 -5.73 19.54
CA ASP A 208 16.36 -6.86 20.45
C ASP A 208 15.87 -8.11 19.72
N VAL A 209 16.81 -8.93 19.26
CA VAL A 209 16.53 -10.16 18.51
C VAL A 209 15.99 -11.29 19.42
N ALA A 210 16.04 -11.08 20.73
CA ALA A 210 15.66 -12.10 21.73
C ALA A 210 14.19 -12.54 21.66
N ASP A 211 13.31 -11.73 21.05
CA ASP A 211 11.87 -11.96 20.99
C ASP A 211 11.36 -12.54 19.65
N LEU A 212 12.22 -13.07 18.79
CA LEU A 212 11.84 -13.69 17.52
C LEU A 212 11.13 -15.04 17.72
N GLN A 213 9.89 -14.99 18.20
CA GLN A 213 9.05 -16.17 18.39
C GLN A 213 8.62 -16.77 17.03
N LEU A 214 8.48 -18.10 16.96
CA LEU A 214 8.00 -18.81 15.76
C LEU A 214 6.71 -18.21 15.19
N ILE A 215 5.85 -17.68 16.04
CA ILE A 215 4.60 -17.03 15.65
C ILE A 215 4.81 -15.82 14.72
N LEU A 216 5.89 -15.03 14.91
CA LEU A 216 6.20 -13.88 14.07
C LEU A 216 6.58 -14.31 12.65
N TRP A 217 7.26 -15.42 12.48
CA TRP A 217 7.58 -15.99 11.18
C TRP A 217 6.32 -16.43 10.45
N ILE A 218 5.39 -17.11 11.13
CA ILE A 218 4.13 -17.56 10.54
C ILE A 218 3.26 -16.35 10.12
N VAL A 219 3.12 -15.38 11.01
CA VAL A 219 2.33 -14.16 10.71
C VAL A 219 2.98 -13.36 9.58
N SER A 220 4.31 -13.28 9.55
CA SER A 220 5.03 -12.60 8.47
C SER A 220 4.89 -13.30 7.12
N LEU A 221 4.85 -14.63 7.11
CA LEU A 221 4.59 -15.42 5.90
C LEU A 221 3.17 -15.15 5.36
N ILE A 222 2.16 -15.18 6.23
CA ILE A 222 0.77 -14.85 5.86
C ILE A 222 0.69 -13.41 5.35
N ALA A 223 1.32 -12.46 6.05
CA ALA A 223 1.38 -11.07 5.65
C ALA A 223 2.09 -10.89 4.30
N ALA A 224 3.15 -11.66 4.02
CA ALA A 224 3.85 -11.65 2.75
C ALA A 224 2.97 -12.13 1.60
N LEU A 225 2.23 -13.23 1.78
CA LEU A 225 1.29 -13.76 0.78
C LEU A 225 0.21 -12.73 0.44
N LEU A 226 -0.44 -12.14 1.46
CA LEU A 226 -1.48 -11.14 1.27
C LEU A 226 -0.94 -9.86 0.63
N THR A 227 0.25 -9.39 1.07
CA THR A 227 0.87 -8.19 0.51
C THR A 227 1.31 -8.40 -0.93
N LEU A 228 1.92 -9.55 -1.24
CA LEU A 228 2.36 -9.89 -2.59
C LEU A 228 1.16 -9.96 -3.55
N THR A 229 0.08 -10.62 -3.13
CA THR A 229 -1.16 -10.70 -3.91
C THR A 229 -1.74 -9.31 -4.14
N GLY A 230 -1.85 -8.49 -3.09
CA GLY A 230 -2.35 -7.12 -3.20
C GLY A 230 -1.48 -6.25 -4.10
N GLN A 231 -0.15 -6.36 -4.02
CA GLN A 231 0.78 -5.60 -4.86
C GLN A 231 0.71 -6.04 -6.34
N LEU A 232 0.60 -7.34 -6.60
CA LEU A 232 0.39 -7.85 -7.96
C LEU A 232 -0.93 -7.31 -8.53
N LEU A 233 -2.02 -7.43 -7.79
CA LEU A 233 -3.33 -6.93 -8.23
C LEU A 233 -3.30 -5.41 -8.47
N TYR A 234 -2.63 -4.64 -7.62
CA TYR A 234 -2.47 -3.21 -7.80
C TYR A 234 -1.65 -2.87 -9.05
N ASN A 235 -0.53 -3.57 -9.28
CA ASN A 235 0.30 -3.40 -10.47
C ASN A 235 -0.46 -3.79 -11.76
N PHE A 236 -1.25 -4.87 -11.75
CA PHE A 236 -2.16 -5.20 -12.85
C PHE A 236 -3.25 -4.15 -13.01
N GLY A 237 -3.78 -3.61 -11.93
CA GLY A 237 -4.75 -2.51 -11.94
C GLY A 237 -4.19 -1.26 -12.63
N ILE A 238 -2.94 -0.87 -12.35
CA ILE A 238 -2.26 0.22 -13.03
C ILE A 238 -2.06 -0.10 -14.52
N HIS A 239 -1.63 -1.32 -14.84
CA HIS A 239 -1.39 -1.74 -16.23
C HIS A 239 -2.67 -1.73 -17.08
N LEU A 240 -3.78 -2.20 -16.53
CA LEU A 240 -5.05 -2.34 -17.24
C LEU A 240 -5.89 -1.06 -17.27
N ALA A 241 -5.78 -0.23 -16.23
CA ALA A 241 -6.63 0.95 -16.08
C ALA A 241 -5.88 2.28 -16.16
N ASN A 242 -4.92 2.51 -15.37
CA ASN A 242 -3.90 3.53 -15.15
C ASN A 242 -3.69 3.77 -13.64
N ALA A 243 -2.62 4.50 -13.28
CA ALA A 243 -2.27 4.76 -11.88
C ALA A 243 -3.34 5.59 -11.14
N ALA A 244 -3.97 6.54 -11.82
CA ALA A 244 -5.00 7.39 -11.21
C ALA A 244 -6.23 6.57 -10.77
N ILE A 245 -6.75 5.71 -11.63
CA ILE A 245 -7.90 4.84 -11.31
C ILE A 245 -7.53 3.81 -10.24
N ALA A 246 -6.37 3.15 -10.39
CA ALA A 246 -5.91 2.16 -9.41
C ALA A 246 -5.73 2.79 -8.02
N SER A 247 -5.21 4.02 -7.93
CA SER A 247 -5.03 4.73 -6.66
C SER A 247 -6.36 5.12 -6.01
N ILE A 248 -7.37 5.54 -6.80
CA ILE A 248 -8.70 5.84 -6.25
C ILE A 248 -9.35 4.58 -5.67
N VAL A 249 -9.26 3.44 -6.38
CA VAL A 249 -9.76 2.16 -5.87
C VAL A 249 -9.03 1.74 -4.59
N ALA A 250 -7.73 2.02 -4.47
CA ALA A 250 -6.95 1.71 -3.27
C ALA A 250 -7.41 2.47 -2.01
N ILE A 251 -8.13 3.59 -2.14
CA ILE A 251 -8.73 4.30 -0.98
C ILE A 251 -9.80 3.43 -0.28
N SER A 252 -10.31 2.38 -0.90
CA SER A 252 -11.21 1.43 -0.22
C SER A 252 -10.52 0.58 0.87
N ASN A 253 -9.18 0.61 0.97
CA ASN A 253 -8.42 -0.16 1.96
C ASN A 253 -8.84 0.10 3.42
N PRO A 254 -8.99 1.35 3.92
CA PRO A 254 -9.45 1.59 5.30
C PRO A 254 -10.82 0.99 5.57
N THR A 255 -11.73 1.13 4.60
CA THR A 255 -13.08 0.57 4.68
C THR A 255 -13.07 -0.95 4.75
N SER A 256 -12.32 -1.60 3.87
CA SER A 256 -12.13 -3.05 3.90
C SER A 256 -11.48 -3.51 5.21
N THR A 257 -10.53 -2.74 5.74
CA THR A 257 -9.90 -3.03 7.04
C THR A 257 -10.89 -2.91 8.19
N ALA A 258 -11.78 -1.90 8.18
CA ALA A 258 -12.81 -1.74 9.21
C ALA A 258 -13.83 -2.88 9.16
N ILE A 259 -14.29 -3.28 7.98
CA ILE A 259 -15.19 -4.42 7.82
C ILE A 259 -14.53 -5.72 8.31
N LEU A 260 -13.27 -5.96 7.94
CA LEU A 260 -12.54 -7.12 8.42
C LEU A 260 -12.31 -7.10 9.94
N ALA A 261 -12.08 -5.92 10.54
CA ALA A 261 -11.95 -5.78 11.97
C ALA A 261 -13.28 -6.09 12.69
N TRP A 262 -14.39 -5.61 12.13
CA TRP A 262 -15.73 -5.95 12.65
C TRP A 262 -16.01 -7.46 12.60
N VAL A 263 -15.71 -8.12 11.47
CA VAL A 263 -15.99 -9.55 11.28
C VAL A 263 -15.04 -10.44 12.10
N ILE A 264 -13.73 -10.14 12.11
CA ILE A 264 -12.70 -11.03 12.67
C ILE A 264 -12.41 -10.72 14.13
N ILE A 265 -12.33 -9.42 14.49
CA ILE A 265 -12.01 -8.99 15.87
C ILE A 265 -13.30 -8.65 16.63
N GLN A 266 -14.46 -8.71 15.96
CA GLN A 266 -15.78 -8.35 16.51
C GLN A 266 -15.82 -6.93 17.11
N GLU A 267 -15.00 -6.02 16.56
CA GLU A 267 -15.00 -4.62 16.94
C GLU A 267 -16.26 -3.94 16.41
N ALA A 268 -17.12 -3.48 17.31
CA ALA A 268 -18.36 -2.80 16.93
C ALA A 268 -18.07 -1.52 16.15
N LEU A 269 -18.60 -1.41 14.93
CA LEU A 269 -18.51 -0.20 14.13
C LEU A 269 -19.40 0.88 14.74
N GLN A 270 -18.84 2.07 14.95
CA GLN A 270 -19.63 3.24 15.35
C GLN A 270 -20.48 3.73 14.18
N GLY A 271 -21.60 4.40 14.44
CA GLY A 271 -22.51 4.89 13.39
C GLY A 271 -21.81 5.74 12.32
N ARG A 272 -20.84 6.60 12.70
CA ARG A 272 -20.03 7.38 11.77
C ARG A 272 -19.17 6.51 10.85
N GLN A 273 -18.65 5.37 11.34
CA GLN A 273 -17.84 4.43 10.55
C GLN A 273 -18.70 3.68 9.55
N ILE A 274 -19.93 3.29 9.94
CA ILE A 274 -20.90 2.68 9.01
C ILE A 274 -21.22 3.64 7.87
N LEU A 275 -21.46 4.90 8.17
CA LEU A 275 -21.72 5.94 7.16
C LEU A 275 -20.51 6.13 6.23
N GLY A 276 -19.29 6.12 6.78
CA GLY A 276 -18.04 6.17 6.00
C GLY A 276 -17.88 4.96 5.07
N VAL A 277 -18.19 3.74 5.54
CA VAL A 277 -18.18 2.52 4.73
C VAL A 277 -19.14 2.64 3.54
N ILE A 278 -20.37 3.13 3.78
CA ILE A 278 -21.37 3.32 2.72
C ILE A 278 -20.88 4.34 1.69
N LEU A 279 -20.32 5.48 2.12
CA LEU A 279 -19.80 6.51 1.21
C LEU A 279 -18.68 5.97 0.33
N VAL A 280 -17.73 5.21 0.90
CA VAL A 280 -16.65 4.62 0.11
C VAL A 280 -17.20 3.60 -0.90
N ALA A 281 -18.14 2.75 -0.51
CA ALA A 281 -18.74 1.77 -1.41
C ALA A 281 -19.48 2.47 -2.58
N LEU A 282 -20.23 3.54 -2.31
CA LEU A 282 -20.89 4.35 -3.33
C LEU A 282 -19.87 5.01 -4.27
N GLY A 283 -18.80 5.61 -3.74
CA GLY A 283 -17.76 6.24 -4.55
C GLY A 283 -17.07 5.26 -5.49
N VAL A 284 -16.70 4.07 -5.02
CA VAL A 284 -16.09 3.02 -5.86
C VAL A 284 -17.09 2.52 -6.91
N GLY A 285 -18.38 2.37 -6.54
CA GLY A 285 -19.45 1.99 -7.47
C GLY A 285 -19.64 3.00 -8.61
N LEU A 286 -19.64 4.29 -8.29
CA LEU A 286 -19.75 5.38 -9.30
C LEU A 286 -18.56 5.37 -10.26
N LEU A 287 -17.34 5.13 -9.75
CA LEU A 287 -16.13 5.05 -10.59
C LEU A 287 -16.19 3.89 -11.57
N SER A 288 -16.76 2.75 -11.17
CA SER A 288 -16.89 1.58 -12.05
C SER A 288 -17.83 1.82 -13.23
N GLN A 289 -18.86 2.64 -13.04
CA GLN A 289 -19.82 2.99 -14.09
C GLN A 289 -19.21 3.92 -15.16
N GLU A 290 -18.28 4.83 -14.78
CA GLU A 290 -17.60 5.71 -15.74
C GLU A 290 -16.84 4.91 -16.83
N LYS A 291 -16.25 3.77 -16.46
CA LYS A 291 -15.56 2.89 -17.41
C LYS A 291 -16.53 2.22 -18.40
N SER A 292 -17.70 1.82 -17.91
CA SER A 292 -18.71 1.13 -18.74
C SER A 292 -19.29 2.04 -19.84
N HIS A 293 -19.48 3.33 -19.57
CA HIS A 293 -19.96 4.30 -20.56
C HIS A 293 -18.94 4.59 -21.67
N LYS A 294 -17.65 4.80 -21.30
CA LYS A 294 -16.61 5.05 -22.31
C LYS A 294 -16.35 3.88 -23.27
N THR A 295 -16.59 2.66 -22.85
CA THR A 295 -16.45 1.46 -23.71
C THR A 295 -17.65 1.30 -24.66
N LYS A 296 -18.83 1.82 -24.30
CA LYS A 296 -20.02 1.81 -25.16
C LYS A 296 -20.00 2.87 -26.25
N ASP A 297 -19.35 4.00 -25.99
CA ASP A 297 -19.26 5.11 -26.97
C ASP A 297 -18.11 4.94 -27.97
N SER A 298 -17.27 3.91 -27.81
CA SER A 298 -16.13 3.58 -28.68
C SER A 298 -16.36 2.36 -29.59
N ASN A 299 -17.53 1.71 -29.50
CA ASN A 299 -18.02 0.69 -30.43
C ASN A 299 -19.21 1.24 -31.24
#